data_b5760aceb03b37b8fa03e2bc29af2247
#
_entry.id   b5760aceb03b37b8fa03e2bc29af2247
#
_cell.length_a   1.000
_cell.length_b   1.000
_cell.length_c   1.000
_cell.angle_alpha   90.00
_cell.angle_beta   90.00
_cell.angle_gamma   90.00
#
_symmetry.space_group_name_H-M   'P 1'
#
loop_
_entity.id
_entity.type
_entity.pdbx_description
1 polymer ?
#
loop_
_entity_poly.entity_id
_entity_poly.type
_entity_poly.pdbx_seq_one_letter_code
_entity_poly.pdbx_strand_id
1 'polypeptide(L)'
;PELVPFAWLLGTWEGTGTMWYEGQENTPFGQIITFEQDGLPFIEYRAESFLLDDEGKKLRPITVETGFWQIDRPLTDADGGFGIVPKDVVPAFADAESVETLRNEDDGFSLLATIAHPGGISENYVGMVKGPVVRMQTGNLLRDEISHEYAGSVRLWGLVNGNLMWDWEIADAEGKLHKHASAELRKTSSMTGDSLGTSMFGSLDGEEPTGGPSDKPAAE
;
A
#
# COMPACT_ATOMS: atom_id res chain seq x y z
N PRO A 1 -9.67 2.71 -13.63
CA PRO A 1 -10.56 1.55 -13.88
C PRO A 1 -9.86 0.21 -13.69
N GLU A 2 -8.61 0.00 -14.17
CA GLU A 2 -7.92 -1.29 -14.05
C GLU A 2 -7.74 -1.79 -12.60
N LEU A 3 -7.82 -0.91 -11.61
CA LEU A 3 -7.74 -1.26 -10.19
C LEU A 3 -9.08 -1.68 -9.57
N VAL A 4 -10.16 -1.76 -10.35
CA VAL A 4 -11.48 -2.22 -9.85
C VAL A 4 -11.42 -3.55 -9.09
N PRO A 5 -10.61 -4.55 -9.48
CA PRO A 5 -10.46 -5.78 -8.70
C PRO A 5 -9.99 -5.56 -7.25
N PHE A 6 -9.31 -4.45 -6.96
CA PHE A 6 -8.83 -4.07 -5.63
C PHE A 6 -9.72 -3.04 -4.92
N ALA A 7 -10.82 -2.57 -5.54
CA ALA A 7 -11.62 -1.46 -5.01
C ALA A 7 -12.11 -1.67 -3.57
N TRP A 8 -12.32 -2.91 -3.15
CA TRP A 8 -12.73 -3.27 -1.80
C TRP A 8 -11.66 -2.97 -0.74
N LEU A 9 -10.35 -2.94 -1.11
CA LEU A 9 -9.24 -2.58 -0.22
C LEU A 9 -9.18 -1.08 0.07
N LEU A 10 -9.56 -0.22 -0.88
CA LEU A 10 -9.33 1.24 -0.81
C LEU A 10 -9.89 1.88 0.46
N GLY A 11 -9.09 2.72 1.08
CA GLY A 11 -9.40 3.47 2.32
C GLY A 11 -8.47 3.10 3.47
N THR A 12 -8.84 3.54 4.68
CA THR A 12 -8.09 3.28 5.89
C THR A 12 -8.76 2.21 6.73
N TRP A 13 -7.95 1.30 7.24
CA TRP A 13 -8.34 0.16 8.04
C TRP A 13 -7.59 0.17 9.37
N GLU A 14 -8.29 -0.01 10.48
CA GLU A 14 -7.69 -0.02 11.81
C GLU A 14 -8.18 -1.22 12.62
N GLY A 15 -7.28 -1.80 13.39
CA GLY A 15 -7.63 -2.91 14.26
C GLY A 15 -6.43 -3.52 14.97
N THR A 16 -6.60 -4.75 15.37
CA THR A 16 -5.61 -5.46 16.19
C THR A 16 -5.26 -6.81 15.59
N GLY A 17 -4.10 -7.29 15.95
CA GLY A 17 -3.59 -8.58 15.52
C GLY A 17 -2.69 -9.23 16.55
N THR A 18 -2.09 -10.33 16.14
CA THR A 18 -1.12 -11.09 16.92
C THR A 18 0.11 -11.37 16.07
N MET A 19 1.29 -11.19 16.66
CA MET A 19 2.58 -11.57 16.09
C MET A 19 3.12 -12.80 16.81
N TRP A 20 3.76 -13.67 16.04
CA TRP A 20 4.44 -14.88 16.52
C TRP A 20 5.92 -14.79 16.19
N TYR A 21 6.76 -14.92 17.22
CA TYR A 21 8.19 -15.06 17.09
C TYR A 21 8.63 -16.36 17.74
N GLU A 22 9.52 -17.07 17.10
CA GLU A 22 10.04 -18.32 17.63
C GLU A 22 10.65 -18.12 19.03
N GLY A 23 10.23 -18.94 19.99
CA GLY A 23 10.71 -18.86 21.39
C GLY A 23 10.18 -17.68 22.20
N GLN A 24 9.20 -16.94 21.71
CA GLN A 24 8.55 -15.83 22.42
C GLN A 24 7.04 -16.08 22.61
N GLU A 25 6.45 -15.39 23.57
CA GLU A 25 5.00 -15.36 23.73
C GLU A 25 4.36 -14.56 22.59
N ASN A 26 3.14 -14.95 22.23
CA ASN A 26 2.34 -14.24 21.23
C ASN A 26 2.16 -12.78 21.66
N THR A 27 2.50 -11.87 20.78
CA THR A 27 2.47 -10.44 21.08
C THR A 27 1.28 -9.77 20.37
N PRO A 28 0.33 -9.20 21.11
CA PRO A 28 -0.74 -8.40 20.53
C PRO A 28 -0.18 -7.08 19.97
N PHE A 29 -0.71 -6.64 18.83
CA PHE A 29 -0.35 -5.35 18.23
C PHE A 29 -1.58 -4.65 17.66
N GLY A 30 -1.49 -3.34 17.54
CA GLY A 30 -2.42 -2.53 16.78
C GLY A 30 -1.84 -2.19 15.42
N GLN A 31 -2.72 -2.00 14.44
CA GLN A 31 -2.32 -1.68 13.08
C GLN A 31 -3.26 -0.69 12.42
N ILE A 32 -2.68 0.19 11.61
CA ILE A 32 -3.38 1.06 10.68
C ILE A 32 -2.85 0.74 9.29
N ILE A 33 -3.74 0.41 8.36
CA ILE A 33 -3.39 0.18 6.96
C ILE A 33 -4.15 1.17 6.09
N THR A 34 -3.45 1.78 5.16
CA THR A 34 -4.03 2.68 4.16
C THR A 34 -3.76 2.14 2.76
N PHE A 35 -4.80 2.08 1.95
CA PHE A 35 -4.73 1.81 0.52
C PHE A 35 -5.30 3.02 -0.20
N GLU A 36 -4.46 3.72 -0.96
CA GLU A 36 -4.81 4.95 -1.66
C GLU A 36 -4.62 4.82 -3.17
N GLN A 37 -5.42 5.57 -3.93
CA GLN A 37 -5.37 5.57 -5.38
C GLN A 37 -5.81 6.95 -5.89
N ASP A 38 -5.00 7.58 -6.72
CA ASP A 38 -5.17 8.95 -7.21
C ASP A 38 -5.36 9.05 -8.74
N GLY A 39 -5.76 7.96 -9.40
CA GLY A 39 -5.95 7.89 -10.85
C GLY A 39 -4.82 7.20 -11.60
N LEU A 40 -3.72 6.88 -10.95
CA LEU A 40 -2.62 6.10 -11.51
C LEU A 40 -2.91 4.59 -11.50
N PRO A 41 -2.24 3.78 -12.33
CA PRO A 41 -2.52 2.35 -12.46
C PRO A 41 -1.95 1.49 -11.31
N PHE A 42 -1.84 2.03 -10.13
CA PHE A 42 -1.40 1.34 -8.93
C PHE A 42 -2.11 1.88 -7.67
N ILE A 43 -2.09 1.10 -6.62
CA ILE A 43 -2.51 1.47 -5.27
C ILE A 43 -1.26 1.75 -4.45
N GLU A 44 -1.25 2.86 -3.73
CA GLU A 44 -0.29 3.12 -2.67
C GLU A 44 -0.72 2.37 -1.41
N TYR A 45 0.22 1.64 -0.83
CA TYR A 45 0.03 0.85 0.36
C TYR A 45 0.94 1.37 1.48
N ARG A 46 0.36 1.55 2.66
CA ARG A 46 1.11 1.85 3.88
C ARG A 46 0.49 1.12 5.06
N ALA A 47 1.31 0.43 5.85
CA ALA A 47 0.90 -0.21 7.09
C ALA A 47 1.79 0.26 8.25
N GLU A 48 1.18 0.70 9.32
CA GLU A 48 1.83 1.08 10.58
C GLU A 48 1.42 0.11 11.67
N SER A 49 2.39 -0.56 12.28
CA SER A 49 2.16 -1.47 13.40
C SER A 49 2.77 -0.91 14.69
N PHE A 50 2.08 -1.10 15.81
CA PHE A 50 2.49 -0.59 17.11
C PHE A 50 2.10 -1.55 18.24
N LEU A 51 2.89 -1.56 19.30
CA LEU A 51 2.54 -2.29 20.52
C LEU A 51 1.36 -1.62 21.22
N LEU A 52 0.56 -2.44 21.85
CA LEU A 52 -0.55 -2.02 22.72
C LEU A 52 -0.15 -2.21 24.18
N ASP A 53 -0.65 -1.34 25.05
CA ASP A 53 -0.64 -1.55 26.49
C ASP A 53 -1.79 -2.49 26.94
N ASP A 54 -1.85 -2.77 28.22
CA ASP A 54 -2.89 -3.65 28.82
C ASP A 54 -4.33 -3.08 28.65
N GLU A 55 -4.46 -1.78 28.36
CA GLU A 55 -5.73 -1.12 28.08
C GLU A 55 -6.06 -1.07 26.58
N GLY A 56 -5.19 -1.61 25.73
CA GLY A 56 -5.33 -1.62 24.27
C GLY A 56 -4.99 -0.28 23.59
N LYS A 57 -4.29 0.60 24.26
CA LYS A 57 -3.82 1.87 23.70
C LYS A 57 -2.45 1.72 23.05
N LYS A 58 -2.20 2.56 22.05
CA LYS A 58 -0.90 2.63 21.37
C LYS A 58 0.22 2.99 22.35
N LEU A 59 1.14 2.06 22.58
CA LEU A 59 2.30 2.22 23.47
C LEU A 59 3.51 2.78 22.72
N ARG A 60 3.95 2.11 21.63
CA ARG A 60 5.06 2.56 20.79
C ARG A 60 5.01 1.92 19.41
N PRO A 61 5.61 2.56 18.38
CA PRO A 61 5.75 1.96 17.06
C PRO A 61 6.55 0.65 17.10
N ILE A 62 6.21 -0.28 16.23
CA ILE A 62 6.99 -1.50 15.95
C ILE A 62 7.66 -1.36 14.59
N THR A 63 6.86 -1.18 13.53
CA THR A 63 7.34 -1.13 12.16
C THR A 63 6.37 -0.37 11.25
N VAL A 64 6.88 -0.01 10.09
CA VAL A 64 6.10 0.56 8.99
C VAL A 64 6.48 -0.18 7.72
N GLU A 65 5.49 -0.51 6.89
CA GLU A 65 5.70 -1.00 5.53
C GLU A 65 5.09 0.01 4.56
N THR A 66 5.67 0.14 3.39
CA THR A 66 5.10 0.95 2.30
C THR A 66 5.37 0.29 0.95
N GLY A 67 4.47 0.54 -0.01
CA GLY A 67 4.65 -0.07 -1.32
C GLY A 67 3.56 0.28 -2.32
N PHE A 68 3.58 -0.43 -3.44
CA PHE A 68 2.68 -0.25 -4.56
C PHE A 68 2.11 -1.59 -5.01
N TRP A 69 0.81 -1.63 -5.26
CA TRP A 69 0.10 -2.81 -5.75
C TRP A 69 -0.54 -2.52 -7.09
N GLN A 70 -0.40 -3.39 -8.05
CA GLN A 70 -0.92 -3.22 -9.41
C GLN A 70 -1.35 -4.56 -10.01
N ILE A 71 -2.14 -4.50 -11.08
CA ILE A 71 -2.41 -5.68 -11.91
C ILE A 71 -1.13 -6.05 -12.67
N ASP A 72 -0.77 -7.33 -12.63
CA ASP A 72 0.29 -7.88 -13.45
C ASP A 72 -0.24 -8.08 -14.89
N ARG A 73 0.16 -7.21 -15.77
CA ARG A 73 -0.26 -7.16 -17.17
C ARG A 73 0.87 -6.69 -18.08
N PRO A 74 0.82 -7.02 -19.36
CA PRO A 74 1.76 -6.45 -20.32
C PRO A 74 1.71 -4.91 -20.34
N LEU A 75 2.88 -4.30 -20.53
CA LEU A 75 2.97 -2.87 -20.79
C LEU A 75 2.32 -2.51 -22.11
N THR A 76 1.74 -1.33 -22.16
CA THR A 76 1.12 -0.73 -23.35
C THR A 76 1.80 0.60 -23.67
N ASP A 77 1.49 1.17 -24.83
CA ASP A 77 1.99 2.51 -25.20
C ASP A 77 1.50 3.62 -24.26
N ALA A 78 0.45 3.33 -23.47
CA ALA A 78 -0.07 4.23 -22.44
C ALA A 78 0.79 4.25 -21.16
N ASP A 79 1.65 3.26 -20.98
CA ASP A 79 2.50 3.16 -19.78
C ASP A 79 3.81 3.92 -20.03
N GLY A 80 4.06 4.92 -19.21
CA GLY A 80 5.31 5.67 -19.24
C GLY A 80 6.47 4.91 -18.60
N GLY A 81 7.71 5.37 -18.88
CA GLY A 81 8.90 4.86 -18.20
C GLY A 81 8.96 5.36 -16.75
N PHE A 82 9.52 4.54 -15.84
CA PHE A 82 9.72 4.89 -14.42
C PHE A 82 8.45 5.37 -13.68
N GLY A 83 7.28 4.79 -14.01
CA GLY A 83 6.02 5.16 -13.38
C GLY A 83 5.43 6.50 -13.84
N ILE A 84 5.99 7.14 -14.85
CA ILE A 84 5.47 8.39 -15.41
C ILE A 84 4.46 8.06 -16.50
N VAL A 85 3.20 8.41 -16.29
CA VAL A 85 2.15 8.28 -17.30
C VAL A 85 2.21 9.48 -18.25
N PRO A 86 2.25 9.28 -19.59
CA PRO A 86 2.22 10.36 -20.56
C PRO A 86 0.95 11.21 -20.44
N LYS A 87 1.09 12.54 -20.55
CA LYS A 87 0.01 13.51 -20.29
C LYS A 87 -1.24 13.32 -21.17
N ASP A 88 -1.05 12.91 -22.40
CA ASP A 88 -2.09 12.92 -23.44
C ASP A 88 -2.51 11.49 -23.86
N VAL A 89 -2.21 10.47 -23.06
CA VAL A 89 -2.51 9.07 -23.38
C VAL A 89 -3.77 8.62 -22.66
N VAL A 90 -4.67 7.99 -23.40
CA VAL A 90 -5.85 7.33 -22.82
C VAL A 90 -5.39 6.00 -22.22
N PRO A 91 -5.72 5.71 -20.94
CA PRO A 91 -5.41 4.42 -20.34
C PRO A 91 -5.96 3.25 -21.15
N ALA A 92 -5.16 2.21 -21.36
CA ALA A 92 -5.54 1.04 -22.15
C ALA A 92 -6.72 0.25 -21.55
N PHE A 93 -6.87 0.32 -20.21
CA PHE A 93 -7.91 -0.39 -19.45
C PHE A 93 -8.83 0.62 -18.76
N ALA A 94 -9.58 1.37 -19.57
CA ALA A 94 -10.37 2.52 -19.12
C ALA A 94 -11.82 2.17 -18.74
N ASP A 95 -12.28 0.97 -19.03
CA ASP A 95 -13.65 0.49 -18.77
C ASP A 95 -13.66 -0.95 -18.25
N ALA A 96 -14.83 -1.42 -17.85
CA ALA A 96 -14.99 -2.76 -17.28
C ALA A 96 -14.69 -3.87 -18.29
N GLU A 97 -15.04 -3.67 -19.56
CA GLU A 97 -14.83 -4.69 -20.61
C GLU A 97 -13.34 -4.90 -20.87
N SER A 98 -12.58 -3.84 -21.00
CA SER A 98 -11.12 -3.91 -21.16
C SER A 98 -10.42 -4.51 -19.91
N VAL A 99 -10.88 -4.17 -18.71
CA VAL A 99 -10.34 -4.76 -17.47
C VAL A 99 -10.62 -6.26 -17.38
N GLU A 100 -11.81 -6.72 -17.80
CA GLU A 100 -12.13 -8.15 -17.81
C GLU A 100 -11.23 -8.97 -18.74
N THR A 101 -10.63 -8.37 -19.76
CA THR A 101 -9.64 -9.07 -20.61
C THR A 101 -8.36 -9.45 -19.88
N LEU A 102 -8.10 -8.87 -18.71
CA LEU A 102 -6.95 -9.17 -17.85
C LEU A 102 -7.21 -10.35 -16.91
N ARG A 103 -8.42 -10.91 -16.92
CA ARG A 103 -8.77 -12.07 -16.10
C ARG A 103 -7.97 -13.28 -16.55
N ASN A 104 -7.32 -13.95 -15.60
CA ASN A 104 -6.48 -15.11 -15.86
C ASN A 104 -7.29 -16.42 -15.89
N GLU A 105 -6.61 -17.55 -16.18
CA GLU A 105 -7.21 -18.90 -16.28
C GLU A 105 -7.84 -19.38 -14.96
N ASP A 106 -7.41 -18.85 -13.84
CA ASP A 106 -7.94 -19.17 -12.50
C ASP A 106 -9.14 -18.29 -12.12
N ASP A 107 -9.71 -17.54 -13.08
CA ASP A 107 -10.84 -16.62 -12.87
C ASP A 107 -10.55 -15.52 -11.83
N GLY A 108 -9.34 -15.03 -11.82
CA GLY A 108 -8.84 -13.92 -11.01
C GLY A 108 -8.04 -12.94 -11.84
N PHE A 109 -7.39 -12.00 -11.18
CA PHE A 109 -6.47 -11.05 -11.82
C PHE A 109 -5.09 -11.21 -11.19
N SER A 110 -4.10 -11.46 -12.03
CA SER A 110 -2.71 -11.54 -11.56
C SER A 110 -2.26 -10.19 -11.01
N LEU A 111 -1.48 -10.20 -9.94
CA LEU A 111 -1.00 -8.98 -9.30
C LEU A 111 0.51 -8.98 -9.10
N LEU A 112 1.07 -7.78 -9.13
CA LEU A 112 2.40 -7.47 -8.62
C LEU A 112 2.25 -6.50 -7.45
N ALA A 113 3.02 -6.74 -6.38
CA ALA A 113 3.16 -5.76 -5.30
C ALA A 113 4.63 -5.60 -4.94
N THR A 114 5.08 -4.37 -4.79
CA THR A 114 6.41 -4.07 -4.25
C THR A 114 6.22 -3.49 -2.86
N ILE A 115 6.84 -4.10 -1.85
CA ILE A 115 6.75 -3.65 -0.45
C ILE A 115 8.17 -3.46 0.09
N ALA A 116 8.42 -2.27 0.63
CA ALA A 116 9.66 -1.94 1.33
C ALA A 116 9.44 -2.03 2.85
N HIS A 117 10.41 -2.65 3.52
CA HIS A 117 10.47 -2.81 4.97
C HIS A 117 11.66 -2.04 5.53
N PRO A 118 11.57 -1.52 6.77
CA PRO A 118 12.75 -1.01 7.47
C PRO A 118 13.84 -2.09 7.58
N GLY A 119 15.08 -1.65 7.63
CA GLY A 119 16.22 -2.58 7.78
C GLY A 119 16.75 -3.16 6.47
N GLY A 120 16.44 -2.52 5.33
CA GLY A 120 17.07 -2.86 4.04
C GLY A 120 16.47 -4.08 3.34
N ILE A 121 15.18 -4.36 3.55
CA ILE A 121 14.45 -5.43 2.87
C ILE A 121 13.41 -4.82 1.93
N SER A 122 13.38 -5.30 0.69
CA SER A 122 12.32 -4.98 -0.26
C SER A 122 11.89 -6.24 -1.00
N GLU A 123 10.58 -6.44 -1.10
CA GLU A 123 9.99 -7.62 -1.72
C GLU A 123 9.14 -7.24 -2.92
N ASN A 124 9.30 -7.97 -4.01
CA ASN A 124 8.35 -8.01 -5.09
C ASN A 124 7.50 -9.28 -4.94
N TYR A 125 6.25 -9.08 -4.63
CA TYR A 125 5.26 -10.14 -4.53
C TYR A 125 4.62 -10.40 -5.89
N VAL A 126 4.36 -11.67 -6.16
CA VAL A 126 3.49 -12.12 -7.24
C VAL A 126 2.28 -12.82 -6.63
N GLY A 127 1.13 -12.67 -7.25
CA GLY A 127 -0.07 -13.26 -6.70
C GLY A 127 -1.31 -13.02 -7.54
N MET A 128 -2.46 -13.10 -6.89
CA MET A 128 -3.75 -12.98 -7.55
C MET A 128 -4.76 -12.33 -6.61
N VAL A 129 -5.62 -11.50 -7.20
CA VAL A 129 -6.87 -11.05 -6.58
C VAL A 129 -8.03 -11.79 -7.25
N LYS A 130 -8.90 -12.39 -6.43
CA LYS A 130 -10.13 -13.06 -6.89
C LYS A 130 -11.27 -12.75 -5.93
N GLY A 131 -12.28 -12.02 -6.43
CA GLY A 131 -13.30 -11.49 -5.55
C GLY A 131 -12.67 -10.68 -4.41
N PRO A 132 -13.15 -10.78 -3.17
CA PRO A 132 -12.62 -10.05 -2.03
C PRO A 132 -11.44 -10.80 -1.34
N VAL A 133 -10.59 -11.47 -2.12
CA VAL A 133 -9.43 -12.20 -1.60
C VAL A 133 -8.20 -11.87 -2.43
N VAL A 134 -7.08 -11.56 -1.77
CA VAL A 134 -5.74 -11.47 -2.35
C VAL A 134 -4.86 -12.53 -1.72
N ARG A 135 -4.17 -13.29 -2.55
CA ARG A 135 -3.08 -14.18 -2.14
C ARG A 135 -1.83 -13.82 -2.92
N MET A 136 -0.74 -13.62 -2.23
CA MET A 136 0.54 -13.29 -2.84
C MET A 136 1.71 -13.94 -2.09
N GLN A 137 2.79 -14.15 -2.81
CA GLN A 137 4.05 -14.71 -2.28
C GLN A 137 5.23 -13.93 -2.82
N THR A 138 6.33 -13.95 -2.10
CA THR A 138 7.59 -13.34 -2.55
C THR A 138 8.02 -13.97 -3.87
N GLY A 139 8.11 -13.15 -4.92
CA GLY A 139 8.68 -13.52 -6.21
C GLY A 139 10.16 -13.16 -6.28
N ASN A 140 10.52 -11.96 -5.84
CA ASN A 140 11.90 -11.49 -5.75
C ASN A 140 12.12 -10.77 -4.42
N LEU A 141 13.29 -10.96 -3.85
CA LEU A 141 13.71 -10.37 -2.59
C LEU A 141 15.02 -9.63 -2.77
N LEU A 142 15.03 -8.35 -2.42
CA LEU A 142 16.25 -7.56 -2.24
C LEU A 142 16.50 -7.43 -0.74
N ARG A 143 17.70 -7.82 -0.31
CA ARG A 143 18.12 -7.76 1.08
C ARG A 143 19.53 -7.20 1.17
N ASP A 144 19.73 -6.21 2.04
CA ASP A 144 21.04 -5.66 2.35
C ASP A 144 21.86 -6.64 3.20
N GLU A 145 23.19 -6.56 3.15
CA GLU A 145 24.09 -7.41 3.96
C GLU A 145 23.86 -7.24 5.45
N ILE A 146 23.41 -6.07 5.89
CA ILE A 146 23.12 -5.75 7.30
C ILE A 146 21.74 -6.18 7.77
N SER A 147 20.91 -6.68 6.86
CA SER A 147 19.52 -7.08 7.17
C SER A 147 19.48 -8.44 7.87
N HIS A 148 18.46 -8.64 8.69
CA HIS A 148 18.17 -9.96 9.26
C HIS A 148 17.97 -11.01 8.16
N GLU A 149 18.26 -12.27 8.49
CA GLU A 149 17.95 -13.37 7.58
C GLU A 149 16.46 -13.44 7.32
N TYR A 150 16.13 -13.51 6.03
CA TYR A 150 14.77 -13.56 5.54
C TYR A 150 14.76 -14.22 4.16
N ALA A 151 13.92 -15.22 3.97
CA ALA A 151 13.89 -16.00 2.74
C ALA A 151 12.66 -15.74 1.88
N GLY A 152 11.70 -14.98 2.39
CA GLY A 152 10.46 -14.62 1.72
C GLY A 152 9.23 -14.97 2.54
N SER A 153 8.06 -14.74 1.98
CA SER A 153 6.79 -14.90 2.67
C SER A 153 5.61 -15.22 1.77
N VAL A 154 4.50 -15.58 2.41
CA VAL A 154 3.17 -15.66 1.82
C VAL A 154 2.24 -14.77 2.61
N ARG A 155 1.41 -14.01 1.92
CA ARG A 155 0.37 -13.17 2.52
C ARG A 155 -1.00 -13.50 1.94
N LEU A 156 -1.99 -13.58 2.80
CA LEU A 156 -3.38 -13.75 2.46
C LEU A 156 -4.19 -12.59 3.02
N TRP A 157 -5.04 -12.00 2.20
CA TRP A 157 -5.92 -10.90 2.56
C TRP A 157 -7.33 -11.25 2.16
N GLY A 158 -8.31 -10.91 2.98
CA GLY A 158 -9.71 -11.19 2.66
C GLY A 158 -10.66 -10.25 3.38
N LEU A 159 -11.79 -9.94 2.72
CA LEU A 159 -12.88 -9.20 3.34
C LEU A 159 -13.89 -10.21 3.91
N VAL A 160 -13.98 -10.28 5.25
CA VAL A 160 -14.86 -11.20 5.96
C VAL A 160 -15.80 -10.40 6.86
N ASN A 161 -17.10 -10.50 6.62
CA ASN A 161 -18.14 -9.76 7.38
C ASN A 161 -17.90 -8.24 7.43
N GLY A 162 -17.31 -7.66 6.35
CA GLY A 162 -17.01 -6.24 6.27
C GLY A 162 -15.67 -5.82 6.93
N ASN A 163 -14.95 -6.74 7.57
CA ASN A 163 -13.63 -6.52 8.14
C ASN A 163 -12.55 -7.04 7.20
N LEU A 164 -11.43 -6.33 7.14
CA LEU A 164 -10.23 -6.78 6.44
C LEU A 164 -9.48 -7.73 7.36
N MET A 165 -9.37 -8.98 6.96
CA MET A 165 -8.56 -9.98 7.63
C MET A 165 -7.32 -10.28 6.79
N TRP A 166 -6.18 -10.44 7.45
CA TRP A 166 -4.97 -10.86 6.76
C TRP A 166 -4.13 -11.80 7.63
N ASP A 167 -3.35 -12.62 6.95
CA ASP A 167 -2.40 -13.57 7.52
C ASP A 167 -1.07 -13.46 6.79
N TRP A 168 0.04 -13.57 7.53
CA TRP A 168 1.39 -13.48 7.02
C TRP A 168 2.22 -14.63 7.58
N GLU A 169 2.73 -15.45 6.67
CA GLU A 169 3.66 -16.53 6.96
C GLU A 169 5.02 -16.19 6.35
N ILE A 170 6.09 -16.43 7.09
CA ILE A 170 7.48 -16.22 6.64
C ILE A 170 8.18 -17.57 6.45
N ALA A 171 9.07 -17.64 5.46
CA ALA A 171 9.87 -18.81 5.19
C ALA A 171 11.15 -18.79 6.05
N ASP A 172 11.48 -19.95 6.64
CA ASP A 172 12.80 -20.20 7.23
C ASP A 172 13.85 -20.49 6.15
N ALA A 173 15.07 -20.78 6.57
CA ALA A 173 16.20 -21.05 5.66
C ALA A 173 15.97 -22.31 4.78
N GLU A 174 15.16 -23.23 5.22
CA GLU A 174 14.76 -24.45 4.50
C GLU A 174 13.55 -24.22 3.59
N GLY A 175 12.95 -23.01 3.60
CA GLY A 175 11.78 -22.64 2.84
C GLY A 175 10.46 -23.10 3.45
N LYS A 176 10.45 -23.56 4.69
CA LYS A 176 9.22 -23.91 5.40
C LYS A 176 8.54 -22.67 5.95
N LEU A 177 7.24 -22.56 5.70
CA LEU A 177 6.43 -21.43 6.16
C LEU A 177 6.06 -21.57 7.63
N HIS A 178 6.20 -20.47 8.35
CA HIS A 178 5.83 -20.31 9.75
C HIS A 178 4.93 -19.09 9.90
N LYS A 179 3.89 -19.22 10.69
CA LYS A 179 2.99 -18.12 10.99
C LYS A 179 3.79 -16.99 11.68
N HIS A 180 3.69 -15.78 11.14
CA HIS A 180 4.39 -14.62 11.63
C HIS A 180 3.45 -13.57 12.22
N ALA A 181 2.38 -13.22 11.52
CA ALA A 181 1.40 -12.25 12.02
C ALA A 181 0.03 -12.45 11.36
N SER A 182 -1.02 -12.04 12.05
CA SER A 182 -2.34 -11.89 11.47
C SER A 182 -3.11 -10.78 12.18
N ALA A 183 -4.07 -10.15 11.49
CA ALA A 183 -4.93 -9.14 12.09
C ALA A 183 -6.33 -9.13 11.50
N GLU A 184 -7.24 -8.52 12.25
CA GLU A 184 -8.59 -8.16 11.83
C GLU A 184 -8.76 -6.65 12.00
N LEU A 185 -9.10 -5.98 10.90
CA LEU A 185 -9.17 -4.53 10.82
C LEU A 185 -10.55 -4.10 10.33
N ARG A 186 -11.05 -2.99 10.89
CA ARG A 186 -12.31 -2.36 10.48
C ARG A 186 -12.01 -1.14 9.62
N LYS A 187 -12.84 -0.89 8.62
CA LYS A 187 -12.73 0.30 7.80
C LYS A 187 -13.11 1.54 8.59
N THR A 188 -12.18 2.52 8.68
CA THR A 188 -12.40 3.77 9.41
C THR A 188 -12.62 4.96 8.49
N SER A 189 -12.10 4.91 7.25
CA SER A 189 -12.45 5.87 6.20
C SER A 189 -12.57 5.18 4.85
N SER A 190 -13.50 5.67 4.03
CA SER A 190 -13.60 5.30 2.61
C SER A 190 -13.03 6.44 1.78
N MET A 191 -12.28 6.13 0.73
CA MET A 191 -11.96 7.13 -0.29
C MET A 191 -13.27 7.55 -0.97
N THR A 192 -13.87 8.65 -0.53
CA THR A 192 -14.91 9.32 -1.29
C THR A 192 -14.22 10.28 -2.26
N GLY A 193 -14.68 10.32 -3.52
CA GLY A 193 -14.04 11.10 -4.60
C GLY A 193 -13.90 12.61 -4.37
N ASP A 194 -14.30 13.13 -3.21
CA ASP A 194 -14.12 14.52 -2.79
C ASP A 194 -12.82 14.78 -2.03
N SER A 195 -11.99 13.76 -1.75
CA SER A 195 -10.70 13.93 -1.06
C SER A 195 -9.56 14.39 -1.97
N LEU A 196 -9.81 14.64 -3.23
CA LEU A 196 -8.83 15.17 -4.20
C LEU A 196 -8.51 16.67 -4.02
N GLY A 197 -8.86 17.27 -2.88
CA GLY A 197 -8.80 18.71 -2.70
C GLY A 197 -7.90 19.26 -1.60
N THR A 198 -7.20 18.44 -0.83
CA THR A 198 -6.27 18.98 0.18
C THR A 198 -4.89 18.38 -0.02
N SER A 199 -4.22 18.85 -1.09
CA SER A 199 -2.78 18.68 -1.24
C SER A 199 -2.08 19.26 -0.01
N MET A 200 -1.19 18.49 0.64
CA MET A 200 -0.23 19.02 1.62
C MET A 200 0.78 19.98 0.99
N PHE A 201 0.77 20.12 -0.31
CA PHE A 201 1.45 21.19 -1.04
C PHE A 201 0.44 22.32 -1.18
N GLY A 202 0.52 23.29 -0.25
CA GLY A 202 -0.25 24.53 -0.34
C GLY A 202 -0.13 25.10 -1.75
N SER A 203 -1.23 25.71 -2.20
CA SER A 203 -1.29 26.43 -3.47
C SER A 203 -0.03 27.28 -3.66
N LEU A 204 0.64 27.09 -4.79
CA LEU A 204 1.73 27.96 -5.24
C LEU A 204 1.18 29.26 -5.84
N ASP A 205 0.05 29.73 -5.38
CA ASP A 205 -0.46 31.05 -5.69
C ASP A 205 0.38 32.05 -4.89
N GLY A 206 1.46 32.46 -5.52
CA GLY A 206 2.33 33.50 -5.02
C GLY A 206 1.54 34.79 -4.81
N GLU A 207 1.37 35.19 -3.57
CA GLU A 207 1.14 36.59 -3.27
C GLU A 207 2.35 37.38 -3.77
N GLU A 208 2.15 38.17 -4.81
CA GLU A 208 3.12 39.19 -5.21
C GLU A 208 3.29 40.17 -4.03
N PRO A 209 4.51 40.50 -3.60
CA PRO A 209 4.72 41.53 -2.60
C PRO A 209 4.42 42.90 -3.22
N THR A 210 3.25 43.43 -2.97
CA THR A 210 2.93 44.85 -3.19
C THR A 210 3.66 45.70 -2.15
N GLY A 211 4.87 46.09 -2.46
CA GLY A 211 5.67 47.01 -1.67
C GLY A 211 6.40 47.97 -2.61
N GLY A 212 5.67 48.96 -3.14
CA GLY A 212 6.29 50.09 -3.83
C GLY A 212 7.06 50.99 -2.87
N PRO A 213 8.19 51.53 -3.27
CA PRO A 213 8.94 52.48 -2.41
C PRO A 213 8.20 53.80 -2.29
N SER A 214 7.97 54.24 -1.05
CA SER A 214 7.48 55.55 -0.76
C SER A 214 8.61 56.57 -0.95
N ASP A 215 8.54 57.38 -2.01
CA ASP A 215 9.31 58.61 -2.16
C ASP A 215 8.92 59.59 -1.05
N LYS A 216 9.88 59.95 -0.22
CA LYS A 216 9.84 61.18 0.58
C LYS A 216 10.87 62.14 0.01
N PRO A 217 10.46 63.38 -0.31
CA PRO A 217 11.42 64.39 -0.75
C PRO A 217 12.21 64.93 0.44
N ALA A 218 13.51 65.08 0.25
CA ALA A 218 14.40 65.82 1.11
C ALA A 218 14.11 67.31 0.96
N ALA A 219 13.89 68.01 2.11
CA ALA A 219 13.91 69.44 2.19
C ALA A 219 15.21 69.87 2.87
N GLU A 220 15.87 70.87 2.22
CA GLU A 220 17.00 71.74 2.61
C GLU A 220 18.36 71.06 2.85
#